data_9761cba54bf8557a0bdad2a66e279489
#
_entry.id   9761cba54bf8557a0bdad2a66e279489
#
_cell.length_a   1.000
_cell.length_b   1.000
_cell.length_c   1.000
_cell.angle_alpha   90.00
_cell.angle_beta   90.00
_cell.angle_gamma   90.00
#
_symmetry.space_group_name_H-M   'P 1'
#
loop_
_entity.id
_entity.type
_entity.pdbx_description
1 polymer ?
#
loop_
_entity_poly.entity_id
_entity_poly.type
_entity_poly.pdbx_seq_one_letter_code
_entity_poly.pdbx_strand_id
1 'polypeptide(L)' 'MRIYEYNESTQTLNTECGLFHIGDTVQLTEIDSQTPVKTVLYGARIDSTEYIISFFDDKCGMPLYLSEHEIDDMCRVEKS' A
#
# COMPACT_ATOMS: atom_id res chain seq x y z
N MET A 1 -0.39 -5.60 -6.37
CA MET A 1 0.13 -4.33 -6.95
C MET A 1 1.64 -4.45 -7.11
N ARG A 2 2.10 -4.26 -8.32
CA ARG A 2 3.53 -4.33 -8.62
C ARG A 2 4.20 -3.00 -8.29
N ILE A 3 5.29 -3.07 -7.53
CA ILE A 3 6.10 -1.91 -7.17
C ILE A 3 7.31 -1.85 -8.10
N TYR A 4 7.52 -0.70 -8.73
CA TYR A 4 8.69 -0.49 -9.58
C TYR A 4 9.87 0.06 -8.80
N GLU A 5 9.62 1.00 -7.91
CA GLU A 5 10.67 1.64 -7.15
C GLU A 5 10.11 2.32 -5.91
N TYR A 6 10.82 2.19 -4.80
CA TYR A 6 10.60 3.00 -3.62
C TYR A 6 11.80 3.92 -3.43
N ASN A 7 11.57 5.22 -3.43
CA ASN A 7 12.62 6.22 -3.25
C ASN A 7 12.46 6.89 -1.89
N GLU A 8 13.35 6.56 -0.96
CA GLU A 8 13.33 7.13 0.40
C GLU A 8 13.64 8.62 0.41
N SER A 9 14.50 9.08 -0.50
CA SER A 9 14.91 10.50 -0.54
C SER A 9 13.73 11.41 -0.89
N THR A 10 12.88 10.97 -1.81
CA THR A 10 11.71 11.74 -2.22
C THR A 10 10.44 11.27 -1.54
N GLN A 11 10.50 10.17 -0.78
CA GLN A 11 9.37 9.53 -0.13
C GLN A 11 8.25 9.20 -1.11
N THR A 12 8.63 8.59 -2.23
CA THR A 12 7.70 8.22 -3.29
C THR A 12 7.77 6.73 -3.58
N LEU A 13 6.63 6.19 -3.98
CA LEU A 13 6.46 4.79 -4.34
C LEU A 13 5.88 4.73 -5.75
N ASN A 14 6.69 4.31 -6.72
CA ASN A 14 6.25 4.18 -8.10
C ASN A 14 5.72 2.77 -8.34
N THR A 15 4.47 2.68 -8.75
CA THR A 15 3.76 1.41 -8.88
C THR A 15 3.02 1.31 -10.21
N GLU A 16 2.54 0.13 -10.52
CA GLU A 16 1.68 -0.08 -11.69
C GLU A 16 0.37 0.73 -11.61
N CYS A 17 -0.05 1.11 -10.40
CA CYS A 17 -1.24 1.93 -10.19
C CYS A 17 -0.94 3.43 -10.18
N GLY A 18 0.30 3.82 -10.40
CA GLY A 18 0.73 5.21 -10.42
C GLY A 18 1.74 5.54 -9.33
N LEU A 19 1.99 6.82 -9.17
CA LEU A 19 2.95 7.32 -8.20
C LEU A 19 2.23 7.67 -6.90
N PHE A 20 2.69 7.09 -5.82
CA PHE A 20 2.20 7.41 -4.47
C PHE A 20 3.29 8.16 -3.71
N HIS A 21 2.86 9.00 -2.79
CA HIS A 21 3.74 9.68 -1.83
C HIS A 21 3.48 9.13 -0.44
N ILE A 22 4.52 9.05 0.38
CA ILE A 22 4.35 8.69 1.78
C ILE A 22 3.46 9.74 2.43
N GLY A 23 2.42 9.29 3.12
CA GLY A 23 1.39 10.16 3.68
C GLY A 23 0.10 10.23 2.87
N ASP A 24 0.11 9.67 1.65
CA ASP A 24 -1.11 9.61 0.83
C ASP A 24 -2.16 8.72 1.48
N THR A 25 -3.41 9.15 1.35
CA THR A 25 -4.54 8.31 1.74
C THR A 25 -4.82 7.30 0.64
N VAL A 26 -4.91 6.04 1.04
CA VAL A 26 -5.12 4.92 0.11
C VAL A 26 -6.29 4.10 0.59
N GLN A 27 -7.21 3.78 -0.31
CA GLN A 27 -8.32 2.88 0.00
C GLN A 27 -7.94 1.46 -0.41
N LEU A 28 -8.05 0.55 0.54
CA LEU A 28 -7.86 -0.88 0.31
C LEU A 28 -9.21 -1.57 0.40
N THR A 29 -9.58 -2.27 -0.66
CA THR A 29 -10.84 -3.03 -0.67
C THR A 29 -10.50 -4.50 -0.85
N GLU A 30 -10.85 -5.31 0.11
CA GLU A 30 -10.68 -6.75 -0.03
C GLU A 30 -11.55 -7.27 -1.17
N ILE A 31 -11.05 -8.27 -1.90
CA ILE A 31 -11.74 -8.82 -3.06
C ILE A 31 -13.12 -9.34 -2.69
N ASP A 32 -13.26 -9.92 -1.50
CA ASP A 32 -14.51 -10.48 -1.02
C ASP A 32 -15.40 -9.46 -0.30
N SER A 33 -14.95 -8.23 -0.19
CA SER A 33 -15.67 -7.17 0.51
C SER A 33 -16.01 -6.03 -0.44
N GLN A 34 -17.11 -5.33 -0.16
CA GLN A 34 -17.49 -4.13 -0.90
C GLN A 34 -17.19 -2.86 -0.09
N THR A 35 -16.68 -3.01 1.12
CA THR A 35 -16.40 -1.88 2.00
C THR A 35 -14.92 -1.54 1.95
N PRO A 36 -14.55 -0.39 1.41
CA PRO A 36 -13.15 0.02 1.41
C PRO A 36 -12.68 0.39 2.80
N VAL A 37 -11.43 0.10 3.09
CA VAL A 37 -10.76 0.52 4.31
C VAL A 37 -9.83 1.67 3.98
N LYS A 38 -10.02 2.79 4.66
CA LYS A 38 -9.21 3.98 4.47
C LYS A 38 -7.92 3.85 5.27
N THR A 39 -6.81 3.95 4.57
CA THR A 39 -5.49 3.83 5.18
C THR A 39 -4.60 4.97 4.74
N VAL A 40 -3.48 5.12 5.43
CA VAL A 40 -2.42 6.06 5.05
C VAL A 40 -1.18 5.25 4.74
N LEU A 41 -0.58 5.52 3.58
CA LEU A 41 0.69 4.92 3.19
C LEU A 41 1.80 5.57 4.00
N TYR A 42 2.59 4.78 4.73
CA TYR A 42 3.67 5.36 5.52
C TYR A 42 5.05 4.75 5.26
N GLY A 43 5.16 3.74 4.44
CA GLY A 43 6.47 3.25 4.06
C GLY A 43 6.41 1.99 3.20
N ALA A 44 7.59 1.57 2.80
CA ALA A 44 7.80 0.33 2.09
C ALA A 44 9.21 -0.16 2.37
N ARG A 45 9.42 -1.46 2.29
CA ARG A 45 10.74 -2.07 2.43
C ARG A 45 10.84 -3.29 1.54
N ILE A 46 12.06 -3.67 1.19
CA ILE A 46 12.29 -4.92 0.46
C ILE A 46 12.51 -6.02 1.49
N ASP A 47 11.80 -7.13 1.29
CA ASP A 47 11.98 -8.35 2.06
C ASP A 47 12.17 -9.50 1.08
N SER A 48 13.34 -10.10 1.09
CA SER A 48 13.76 -11.13 0.13
C SER A 48 13.72 -10.62 -1.31
N THR A 49 12.66 -10.89 -2.05
CA THR A 49 12.55 -10.54 -3.46
C THR A 49 11.37 -9.61 -3.76
N GLU A 50 10.63 -9.20 -2.75
CA GLU A 50 9.47 -8.35 -2.97
C GLU A 50 9.38 -7.22 -1.96
N TYR A 51 8.59 -6.20 -2.29
CA TYR A 51 8.32 -5.10 -1.37
C TYR A 51 7.23 -5.48 -0.38
N ILE A 52 7.42 -5.07 0.86
CA ILE A 52 6.38 -5.06 1.89
C ILE A 52 5.97 -3.60 2.07
N ILE A 53 4.70 -3.32 1.86
CA ILE A 53 4.16 -1.96 1.97
C ILE A 53 3.52 -1.79 3.34
N SER A 54 3.78 -0.67 3.97
CA SER A 54 3.27 -0.35 5.29
C SER A 54 2.13 0.66 5.16
N PHE A 55 0.95 0.25 5.60
CA PHE A 55 -0.24 1.10 5.67
C PHE A 55 -0.63 1.28 7.13
N PHE A 56 -1.31 2.36 7.41
CA PHE A 56 -1.83 2.65 8.74
C PHE A 56 -3.34 2.81 8.65
N ASP A 57 -4.07 1.96 9.37
CA ASP A 57 -5.53 2.03 9.40
C ASP A 57 -5.95 3.27 10.18
N ASP A 58 -6.67 4.16 9.53
CA ASP A 58 -7.08 5.45 10.09
C ASP A 58 -8.07 5.32 11.23
N LYS A 59 -8.86 4.24 11.26
CA LYS A 59 -9.88 4.03 12.30
C LYS A 59 -9.33 3.35 13.54
N CYS A 60 -8.53 2.30 13.33
CA CYS A 60 -8.06 1.48 14.45
C CYS A 60 -6.71 1.93 14.98
N GLY A 61 -5.99 2.75 14.22
CA GLY A 61 -4.63 3.12 14.56
C GLY A 61 -3.66 1.95 14.49
N MET A 62 -3.98 0.93 13.70
CA MET A 62 -3.17 -0.28 13.59
C MET A 62 -2.36 -0.29 12.31
N PRO A 63 -1.07 -0.67 12.36
CA PRO A 63 -0.30 -0.84 11.14
C PRO A 63 -0.70 -2.11 10.40
N LEU A 64 -0.68 -2.03 9.06
CA LEU A 64 -0.89 -3.16 8.18
C LEU A 64 0.33 -3.31 7.28
N TYR A 65 0.90 -4.50 7.25
CA TYR A 65 2.05 -4.81 6.41
C TYR A 65 1.62 -5.82 5.36
N LEU A 66 1.64 -5.40 4.10
CA LEU A 66 1.20 -6.25 2.98
C LEU A 66 2.29 -6.33 1.93
N SER A 67 2.60 -7.55 1.50
CA SER A 67 3.51 -7.75 0.37
C SER A 67 2.81 -7.42 -0.94
N GLU A 68 3.60 -7.21 -1.99
CA GLU A 68 3.06 -7.04 -3.35
C GLU A 68 2.10 -8.18 -3.71
N HIS A 69 2.50 -9.39 -3.38
CA HIS A 69 1.73 -10.60 -3.68
C HIS A 69 0.40 -10.63 -2.92
N GLU A 70 0.44 -10.30 -1.62
CA GLU A 70 -0.77 -10.25 -0.81
C GLU A 70 -1.74 -9.20 -1.31
N ILE A 71 -1.24 -8.05 -1.72
CA ILE A 71 -2.10 -6.99 -2.26
C ILE A 71 -2.78 -7.46 -3.55
N ASP A 72 -2.03 -8.11 -4.44
CA ASP A 72 -2.60 -8.60 -5.70
C ASP A 72 -3.68 -9.66 -5.48
N ASP A 73 -3.46 -10.54 -4.50
CA ASP A 73 -4.37 -11.66 -4.26
C ASP A 73 -5.60 -11.28 -3.44
N MET A 74 -5.49 -10.28 -2.58
CA MET A 74 -6.49 -10.03 -1.56
C MET A 74 -7.18 -8.68 -1.65
N CYS A 75 -6.57 -7.70 -2.33
CA CYS A 75 -7.02 -6.32 -2.27
C CYS A 75 -7.07 -5.63 -3.61
N ARG A 76 -7.95 -4.65 -3.70
CA ARG A 76 -7.86 -3.59 -4.72
C ARG A 76 -7.37 -2.33 -4.04
N VAL A 77 -6.45 -1.62 -4.68
CA VAL A 77 -5.84 -0.41 -4.15
C VAL A 77 -6.31 0.79 -4.97
N GLU A 78 -6.84 1.78 -4.28
CA GLU A 78 -7.26 3.02 -4.94
C GLU A 78 -6.65 4.21 -4.19
N LYS A 79 -6.08 5.12 -4.96
CA LYS A 79 -5.59 6.38 -4.42
C LYS A 79 -6.78 7.30 -4.13
N SER A 80 -6.81 7.83 -2.96
CA SER A 80 -7.91 8.68 -2.49
C SER A 80 -7.60 10.15 -2.72
#